data_e843c10639662975765a3929d31ceb99
#
_entry.id   e843c10639662975765a3929d31ceb99
#
_cell.length_a   1.000
_cell.length_b   1.000
_cell.length_c   1.000
_cell.angle_alpha   90.00
_cell.angle_beta   90.00
_cell.angle_gamma   90.00
#
_symmetry.space_group_name_H-M   'P 1'
#
loop_
_entity.id
_entity.type
_entity.pdbx_description
1 polymer ?
#
loop_
_entity_poly.entity_id
_entity_poly.type
_entity_poly.pdbx_seq_one_letter_code
_entity_poly.pdbx_strand_id
1 'polypeptide(L)'
;MMKKRDLYYERIPTKLLREDIRLLGTFLGKVIKDQEGVVFFKIVEKLRLLSKTTLLDVNKSKVFLRISKEIEKLKPEYIFKLTRSFSHILNLMNLAESLDASRKLNEFGNPYFNNKNQNFFIEDIIDNLFKNKNISNKKIYDQAKDLDIGIVLTAHPTEVKRRTLIQKYANLIELMEQRHLYKKYTSKIIEIDRKIYTEITIIWKTDDLKRSKPSPLDEAKWGLAVIEDSLWDTIPKVYKRLNDIFRKNSGKDLPRNFNPIQFGSWMGGDRDGNPNVTSEVTKKVILFSRWQAAKLYEKEFTKLIQDLSISECSNKIKKFTGETFEPYRVYLRPIRDKLRLTHQLIERHIKEKKPLDESKLLKSKYEILKPLRDIRESLIANKGHHIANSNLLDLIRRARCFGINLAKLDIRQESSRHEKLLSFIIDKKYKINYENLKEDKKINLLSSLIKKSNYFIDKLNIIDS
;
A
#
# COMPACT_ATOMS: atom_id res chain seq x y z
N MET A 1 -7.06 -15.02 -43.38
CA MET A 1 -7.06 -15.77 -42.13
C MET A 1 -7.11 -14.78 -40.97
N MET A 2 -8.29 -14.50 -40.41
CA MET A 2 -8.44 -13.64 -39.22
C MET A 2 -7.78 -14.36 -38.05
N LYS A 3 -6.71 -13.75 -37.45
CA LYS A 3 -6.18 -14.20 -36.17
C LYS A 3 -7.35 -14.18 -35.17
N LYS A 4 -7.63 -15.34 -34.57
CA LYS A 4 -8.57 -15.46 -33.45
C LYS A 4 -8.26 -14.37 -32.44
N ARG A 5 -9.18 -13.42 -32.24
CA ARG A 5 -9.21 -12.54 -31.10
C ARG A 5 -9.13 -13.40 -29.85
N ASP A 6 -8.33 -12.98 -28.91
CA ASP A 6 -8.13 -13.67 -27.65
C ASP A 6 -9.50 -13.88 -26.97
N LEU A 7 -10.02 -15.10 -27.06
CA LEU A 7 -11.33 -15.52 -26.52
C LEU A 7 -11.44 -15.34 -25.00
N TYR A 8 -10.33 -14.99 -24.34
CA TYR A 8 -10.27 -14.71 -22.93
C TYR A 8 -11.20 -13.54 -22.53
N TYR A 9 -11.21 -12.44 -23.30
CA TYR A 9 -12.07 -11.29 -23.04
C TYR A 9 -13.55 -11.50 -23.41
N GLU A 10 -13.88 -12.46 -24.25
CA GLU A 10 -15.26 -12.73 -24.64
C GLU A 10 -16.02 -13.61 -23.64
N ARG A 11 -15.29 -14.38 -22.80
CA ARG A 11 -15.87 -15.28 -21.80
C ARG A 11 -16.12 -14.65 -20.43
N ILE A 12 -15.57 -13.45 -20.19
CA ILE A 12 -15.77 -12.74 -18.92
C ILE A 12 -17.00 -11.85 -19.05
N PRO A 13 -17.96 -11.89 -18.11
CA PRO A 13 -19.10 -10.96 -18.12
C PRO A 13 -18.59 -9.52 -17.95
N THR A 14 -18.44 -8.80 -19.06
CA THR A 14 -17.91 -7.41 -19.09
C THR A 14 -19.02 -6.37 -19.15
N LYS A 15 -20.28 -6.76 -18.96
CA LYS A 15 -21.42 -5.86 -19.08
C LYS A 15 -21.34 -4.68 -18.11
N LEU A 16 -21.11 -4.96 -16.84
CA LEU A 16 -20.98 -3.92 -15.78
C LEU A 16 -19.79 -3.01 -16.04
N LEU A 17 -18.64 -3.57 -16.39
CA LEU A 17 -17.45 -2.81 -16.75
C LEU A 17 -17.73 -1.84 -17.91
N ARG A 18 -18.41 -2.31 -18.98
CA ARG A 18 -18.77 -1.46 -20.12
C ARG A 18 -19.75 -0.37 -19.74
N GLU A 19 -20.72 -0.67 -18.85
CA GLU A 19 -21.67 0.32 -18.32
C GLU A 19 -20.94 1.40 -17.50
N ASP A 20 -20.00 1.02 -16.64
CA ASP A 20 -19.20 1.95 -15.82
C ASP A 20 -18.30 2.84 -16.68
N ILE A 21 -17.57 2.27 -17.64
CA ILE A 21 -16.74 3.03 -18.57
C ILE A 21 -17.60 4.03 -19.37
N ARG A 22 -18.77 3.61 -19.84
CA ARG A 22 -19.70 4.49 -20.59
C ARG A 22 -20.21 5.61 -19.69
N LEU A 23 -20.57 5.31 -18.47
CA LEU A 23 -21.06 6.28 -17.48
C LEU A 23 -20.02 7.35 -17.19
N LEU A 24 -18.81 6.92 -16.78
CA LEU A 24 -17.69 7.83 -16.47
C LEU A 24 -17.27 8.66 -17.70
N GLY A 25 -17.23 8.04 -18.87
CA GLY A 25 -16.98 8.74 -20.13
C GLY A 25 -18.06 9.78 -20.46
N THR A 26 -19.34 9.49 -20.16
CA THR A 26 -20.44 10.45 -20.32
C THR A 26 -20.30 11.64 -19.38
N PHE A 27 -19.94 11.40 -18.12
CA PHE A 27 -19.69 12.49 -17.15
C PHE A 27 -18.49 13.34 -17.56
N LEU A 28 -17.36 12.72 -17.96
CA LEU A 28 -16.21 13.46 -18.44
C LEU A 28 -16.57 14.30 -19.69
N GLY A 29 -17.32 13.73 -20.63
CA GLY A 29 -17.78 14.43 -21.81
C GLY A 29 -18.65 15.66 -21.48
N LYS A 30 -19.56 15.55 -20.50
CA LYS A 30 -20.33 16.69 -19.99
C LYS A 30 -19.41 17.74 -19.38
N VAL A 31 -18.48 17.35 -18.53
CA VAL A 31 -17.51 18.28 -17.90
C VAL A 31 -16.68 19.00 -18.97
N ILE A 32 -16.16 18.29 -19.97
CA ILE A 32 -15.39 18.92 -21.07
C ILE A 32 -16.27 19.92 -21.83
N LYS A 33 -17.51 19.56 -22.11
CA LYS A 33 -18.44 20.44 -22.82
C LYS A 33 -18.75 21.70 -22.01
N ASP A 34 -18.95 21.57 -20.70
CA ASP A 34 -19.33 22.69 -19.83
C ASP A 34 -18.13 23.58 -19.50
N GLN A 35 -16.92 23.02 -19.42
CA GLN A 35 -15.71 23.79 -19.06
C GLN A 35 -14.98 24.38 -20.28
N GLU A 36 -14.98 23.69 -21.42
CA GLU A 36 -14.20 24.05 -22.60
C GLU A 36 -15.06 24.39 -23.84
N GLY A 37 -16.36 24.19 -23.73
CA GLY A 37 -17.32 24.49 -24.78
C GLY A 37 -17.55 23.36 -25.78
N VAL A 38 -18.63 23.51 -26.55
CA VAL A 38 -19.12 22.51 -27.52
C VAL A 38 -18.11 22.27 -28.65
N VAL A 39 -17.40 23.31 -29.10
CA VAL A 39 -16.45 23.21 -30.21
C VAL A 39 -15.32 22.27 -29.85
N PHE A 40 -14.70 22.48 -28.69
CA PHE A 40 -13.61 21.62 -28.22
C PHE A 40 -14.10 20.19 -27.95
N PHE A 41 -15.28 20.01 -27.35
CA PHE A 41 -15.87 18.70 -27.13
C PHE A 41 -16.04 17.94 -28.47
N LYS A 42 -16.48 18.59 -29.55
CA LYS A 42 -16.58 17.96 -30.88
C LYS A 42 -15.23 17.50 -31.41
N ILE A 43 -14.14 18.23 -31.13
CA ILE A 43 -12.77 17.82 -31.51
C ILE A 43 -12.39 16.53 -30.78
N VAL A 44 -12.59 16.50 -29.46
CA VAL A 44 -12.29 15.31 -28.64
C VAL A 44 -13.06 14.09 -29.14
N GLU A 45 -14.38 14.23 -29.39
CA GLU A 45 -15.21 13.14 -29.90
C GLU A 45 -14.82 12.67 -31.29
N LYS A 46 -14.47 13.59 -32.18
CA LYS A 46 -13.97 13.25 -33.54
C LYS A 46 -12.71 12.37 -33.42
N LEU A 47 -11.73 12.78 -32.64
CA LEU A 47 -10.48 12.02 -32.48
C LEU A 47 -10.70 10.69 -31.75
N ARG A 48 -11.58 10.65 -30.75
CA ARG A 48 -11.97 9.41 -30.07
C ARG A 48 -12.60 8.39 -31.03
N LEU A 49 -13.49 8.85 -31.90
CA LEU A 49 -14.14 7.98 -32.92
C LEU A 49 -13.11 7.49 -33.96
N LEU A 50 -12.22 8.36 -34.43
CA LEU A 50 -11.14 7.97 -35.34
C LEU A 50 -10.21 6.93 -34.69
N SER A 51 -9.83 7.11 -33.43
CA SER A 51 -9.00 6.14 -32.69
C SER A 51 -9.70 4.78 -32.53
N LYS A 52 -11.01 4.76 -32.33
CA LYS A 52 -11.79 3.54 -32.24
C LYS A 52 -11.83 2.75 -33.57
N THR A 53 -11.88 3.45 -34.69
CA THR A 53 -11.85 2.80 -36.01
C THR A 53 -10.52 2.14 -36.33
N THR A 54 -9.40 2.64 -35.72
CA THR A 54 -8.05 2.06 -35.85
C THR A 54 -7.97 0.61 -35.34
N LEU A 55 -8.78 0.28 -34.34
CA LEU A 55 -8.84 -1.08 -33.79
C LEU A 55 -9.53 -2.09 -34.70
N LEU A 56 -10.35 -1.60 -35.66
CA LEU A 56 -11.16 -2.41 -36.56
C LEU A 56 -10.56 -2.46 -37.97
N ASP A 57 -9.62 -1.58 -38.32
CA ASP A 57 -9.09 -1.45 -39.66
C ASP A 57 -7.79 -2.23 -39.85
N VAL A 58 -7.68 -2.93 -40.97
CA VAL A 58 -6.48 -3.67 -41.39
C VAL A 58 -5.33 -2.70 -41.70
N ASN A 59 -5.63 -1.44 -42.02
CA ASN A 59 -4.65 -0.41 -42.42
C ASN A 59 -4.42 0.66 -41.34
N LYS A 60 -3.89 0.21 -40.21
CA LYS A 60 -3.60 1.08 -39.02
C LYS A 60 -2.82 2.34 -39.38
N SER A 61 -1.89 2.28 -40.33
CA SER A 61 -1.06 3.41 -40.75
C SER A 61 -1.86 4.56 -41.37
N LYS A 62 -2.90 4.27 -42.15
CA LYS A 62 -3.74 5.33 -42.77
C LYS A 62 -4.57 6.08 -41.74
N VAL A 63 -5.09 5.37 -40.74
CA VAL A 63 -5.89 6.01 -39.68
C VAL A 63 -4.98 6.85 -38.75
N PHE A 64 -3.79 6.35 -38.46
CA PHE A 64 -2.79 7.11 -37.69
C PHE A 64 -2.43 8.44 -38.41
N LEU A 65 -2.16 8.38 -39.72
CA LEU A 65 -1.89 9.59 -40.49
C LEU A 65 -3.08 10.58 -40.53
N ARG A 66 -4.31 10.09 -40.51
CA ARG A 66 -5.50 10.97 -40.40
C ARG A 66 -5.57 11.65 -39.04
N ILE A 67 -5.32 10.91 -37.97
CA ILE A 67 -5.28 11.47 -36.61
C ILE A 67 -4.19 12.52 -36.50
N SER A 68 -2.96 12.24 -36.97
CA SER A 68 -1.84 13.20 -36.97
C SER A 68 -2.20 14.49 -37.68
N LYS A 69 -2.75 14.40 -38.92
CA LYS A 69 -3.20 15.56 -39.71
C LYS A 69 -4.29 16.37 -39.00
N GLU A 70 -5.18 15.74 -38.25
CA GLU A 70 -6.20 16.47 -37.48
C GLU A 70 -5.59 17.19 -36.25
N ILE A 71 -4.61 16.56 -35.61
CA ILE A 71 -3.91 17.16 -34.46
C ILE A 71 -3.03 18.35 -34.91
N GLU A 72 -2.33 18.22 -36.04
CA GLU A 72 -1.47 19.29 -36.60
C GLU A 72 -2.23 20.59 -36.90
N LYS A 73 -3.53 20.51 -37.16
CA LYS A 73 -4.40 21.67 -37.40
C LYS A 73 -4.81 22.40 -36.12
N LEU A 74 -4.56 21.80 -34.95
CA LEU A 74 -5.01 22.36 -33.68
C LEU A 74 -4.05 23.40 -33.15
N LYS A 75 -4.59 24.42 -32.51
CA LYS A 75 -3.80 25.39 -31.75
C LYS A 75 -3.11 24.70 -30.56
N PRO A 76 -1.90 25.13 -30.15
CA PRO A 76 -1.16 24.49 -29.03
C PRO A 76 -1.98 24.36 -27.75
N GLU A 77 -2.80 25.33 -27.42
CA GLU A 77 -3.70 25.29 -26.24
C GLU A 77 -4.71 24.13 -26.31
N TYR A 78 -5.23 23.79 -27.51
CA TYR A 78 -6.13 22.67 -27.71
C TYR A 78 -5.40 21.33 -27.65
N ILE A 79 -4.15 21.27 -28.08
CA ILE A 79 -3.33 20.05 -27.96
C ILE A 79 -3.14 19.67 -26.50
N PHE A 80 -2.81 20.64 -25.65
CA PHE A 80 -2.68 20.40 -24.22
C PHE A 80 -3.99 19.89 -23.58
N LYS A 81 -5.11 20.58 -23.85
CA LYS A 81 -6.43 20.17 -23.35
C LYS A 81 -6.87 18.82 -23.90
N LEU A 82 -6.52 18.50 -25.14
CA LEU A 82 -6.79 17.23 -25.77
C LEU A 82 -6.03 16.08 -25.09
N THR A 83 -4.72 16.25 -24.89
CA THR A 83 -3.88 15.27 -24.17
C THR A 83 -4.44 15.00 -22.77
N ARG A 84 -4.86 16.06 -22.09
CA ARG A 84 -5.47 15.95 -20.76
C ARG A 84 -6.81 15.21 -20.80
N SER A 85 -7.64 15.45 -21.80
CA SER A 85 -8.91 14.73 -21.98
C SER A 85 -8.69 13.22 -22.13
N PHE A 86 -7.71 12.81 -22.93
CA PHE A 86 -7.37 11.40 -23.11
C PHE A 86 -6.70 10.79 -21.87
N SER A 87 -5.85 11.52 -21.18
CA SER A 87 -5.28 11.08 -19.90
C SER A 87 -6.35 10.79 -18.87
N HIS A 88 -7.32 11.69 -18.72
CA HIS A 88 -8.41 11.50 -17.74
C HIS A 88 -9.34 10.33 -18.13
N ILE A 89 -9.69 10.16 -19.40
CA ILE A 89 -10.54 9.00 -19.79
C ILE A 89 -9.81 7.68 -19.53
N LEU A 90 -8.51 7.58 -19.81
CA LEU A 90 -7.72 6.38 -19.50
C LEU A 90 -7.65 6.11 -17.99
N ASN A 91 -7.45 7.15 -17.17
CA ASN A 91 -7.48 6.99 -15.71
C ASN A 91 -8.86 6.54 -15.20
N LEU A 92 -9.95 7.07 -15.76
CA LEU A 92 -11.32 6.64 -15.42
C LEU A 92 -11.63 5.22 -15.90
N MET A 93 -11.06 4.79 -17.03
CA MET A 93 -11.17 3.40 -17.50
C MET A 93 -10.42 2.45 -16.55
N ASN A 94 -9.19 2.79 -16.15
CA ASN A 94 -8.43 2.01 -15.16
C ASN A 94 -9.17 1.91 -13.81
N LEU A 95 -9.86 3.00 -13.40
CA LEU A 95 -10.70 2.99 -12.22
C LEU A 95 -11.87 2.00 -12.36
N ALA A 96 -12.56 2.02 -13.50
CA ALA A 96 -13.65 1.10 -13.78
C ALA A 96 -13.17 -0.36 -13.81
N GLU A 97 -11.99 -0.63 -14.37
CA GLU A 97 -11.38 -1.97 -14.38
C GLU A 97 -11.02 -2.43 -12.95
N SER A 98 -10.46 -1.55 -12.13
CA SER A 98 -10.15 -1.85 -10.72
C SER A 98 -11.42 -2.15 -9.92
N LEU A 99 -12.49 -1.39 -10.17
CA LEU A 99 -13.79 -1.61 -9.54
C LEU A 99 -14.43 -2.94 -9.96
N ASP A 100 -14.36 -3.27 -11.26
CA ASP A 100 -14.85 -4.54 -11.79
C ASP A 100 -14.04 -5.73 -11.23
N ALA A 101 -12.73 -5.59 -11.11
CA ALA A 101 -11.87 -6.60 -10.48
C ALA A 101 -12.23 -6.79 -9.00
N SER A 102 -12.45 -5.70 -8.25
CA SER A 102 -12.88 -5.75 -6.84
C SER A 102 -14.24 -6.43 -6.68
N ARG A 103 -15.21 -6.11 -7.54
CA ARG A 103 -16.53 -6.76 -7.54
C ARG A 103 -16.42 -8.25 -7.81
N LYS A 104 -15.65 -8.65 -8.80
CA LYS A 104 -15.41 -10.06 -9.11
C LYS A 104 -14.78 -10.79 -7.94
N LEU A 105 -13.76 -10.21 -7.30
CA LEU A 105 -13.17 -10.77 -6.09
C LEU A 105 -14.18 -10.97 -4.96
N ASN A 106 -15.13 -10.04 -4.79
CA ASN A 106 -16.17 -10.14 -3.78
C ASN A 106 -17.29 -11.13 -4.16
N GLU A 107 -17.60 -11.27 -5.45
CA GLU A 107 -18.60 -12.22 -5.97
C GLU A 107 -18.10 -13.65 -5.98
N PHE A 108 -16.80 -13.90 -6.09
CA PHE A 108 -16.19 -15.25 -6.08
C PHE A 108 -16.32 -16.00 -4.74
N GLY A 109 -16.67 -15.31 -3.66
CA GLY A 109 -17.14 -15.96 -2.42
C GLY A 109 -18.57 -16.54 -2.53
N ASN A 110 -19.26 -16.33 -3.64
CA ASN A 110 -20.63 -16.76 -3.84
C ASN A 110 -20.64 -18.10 -4.59
N PRO A 111 -21.20 -19.21 -4.00
CA PRO A 111 -21.24 -20.53 -4.62
C PRO A 111 -22.01 -20.61 -5.95
N TYR A 112 -22.72 -19.55 -6.33
CA TYR A 112 -23.45 -19.45 -7.62
C TYR A 112 -22.56 -19.01 -8.82
N PHE A 113 -21.31 -18.57 -8.58
CA PHE A 113 -20.36 -18.22 -9.64
C PHE A 113 -19.42 -19.38 -9.96
N ASN A 114 -19.95 -20.45 -10.56
CA ASN A 114 -19.20 -21.62 -10.96
C ASN A 114 -18.56 -21.42 -12.35
N ASN A 115 -17.49 -20.63 -12.46
CA ASN A 115 -16.67 -20.57 -13.67
C ASN A 115 -15.52 -21.56 -13.57
N LYS A 116 -15.72 -22.76 -14.12
CA LYS A 116 -14.82 -23.93 -14.08
C LYS A 116 -13.42 -23.75 -14.69
N ASN A 117 -13.02 -22.56 -15.14
CA ASN A 117 -11.79 -22.36 -15.92
C ASN A 117 -10.84 -21.25 -15.40
N GLN A 118 -10.93 -20.83 -14.14
CA GLN A 118 -10.05 -19.78 -13.64
C GLN A 118 -9.33 -20.20 -12.35
N ASN A 119 -8.19 -20.88 -12.51
CA ASN A 119 -7.23 -21.19 -11.42
C ASN A 119 -6.40 -19.97 -10.97
N PHE A 120 -6.97 -18.76 -10.97
CA PHE A 120 -6.22 -17.54 -10.65
C PHE A 120 -6.44 -17.02 -9.23
N PHE A 121 -7.37 -17.64 -8.49
CA PHE A 121 -7.65 -17.22 -7.12
C PHE A 121 -6.86 -18.03 -6.13
N ILE A 122 -6.41 -17.39 -5.06
CA ILE A 122 -5.63 -18.03 -4.00
C ILE A 122 -6.39 -19.21 -3.38
N GLU A 123 -7.74 -19.14 -3.34
CA GLU A 123 -8.61 -20.23 -2.92
C GLU A 123 -8.46 -21.45 -3.82
N ASP A 124 -8.56 -21.25 -5.13
CA ASP A 124 -8.49 -22.37 -6.09
C ASP A 124 -7.11 -23.00 -6.08
N ILE A 125 -6.06 -22.17 -5.97
CA ILE A 125 -4.68 -22.67 -5.87
C ILE A 125 -4.51 -23.53 -4.62
N ILE A 126 -4.93 -23.03 -3.46
CA ILE A 126 -4.80 -23.73 -2.19
C ILE A 126 -5.73 -24.97 -2.16
N ASP A 127 -6.99 -24.84 -2.61
CA ASP A 127 -7.92 -25.97 -2.71
C ASP A 127 -7.35 -27.08 -3.62
N ASN A 128 -6.72 -26.73 -4.74
CA ASN A 128 -6.07 -27.68 -5.64
C ASN A 128 -4.84 -28.34 -5.00
N LEU A 129 -4.04 -27.59 -4.24
CA LEU A 129 -2.93 -28.17 -3.47
C LEU A 129 -3.42 -29.23 -2.47
N PHE A 130 -4.50 -28.96 -1.74
CA PHE A 130 -5.08 -29.91 -0.79
C PHE A 130 -5.77 -31.13 -1.46
N LYS A 131 -6.22 -30.98 -2.71
CA LYS A 131 -6.76 -32.09 -3.52
C LYS A 131 -5.67 -32.96 -4.14
N ASN A 132 -4.43 -32.50 -4.18
CA ASN A 132 -3.32 -33.24 -4.76
C ASN A 132 -2.91 -34.41 -3.84
N LYS A 133 -3.22 -35.64 -4.27
CA LYS A 133 -2.93 -36.86 -3.50
C LYS A 133 -1.42 -37.12 -3.30
N ASN A 134 -0.55 -36.47 -4.07
CA ASN A 134 0.90 -36.67 -3.97
C ASN A 134 1.53 -35.85 -2.83
N ILE A 135 0.77 -34.93 -2.20
CA ILE A 135 1.27 -34.05 -1.13
C ILE A 135 0.35 -34.25 0.09
N SER A 136 0.92 -34.59 1.24
CA SER A 136 0.11 -34.72 2.45
C SER A 136 -0.39 -33.36 2.96
N ASN A 137 -1.61 -33.33 3.46
CA ASN A 137 -2.21 -32.12 4.04
C ASN A 137 -1.34 -31.53 5.17
N LYS A 138 -0.67 -32.40 5.94
CA LYS A 138 0.29 -31.97 6.97
C LYS A 138 1.45 -31.20 6.37
N LYS A 139 2.03 -31.67 5.26
CA LYS A 139 3.16 -31.00 4.59
C LYS A 139 2.74 -29.64 4.04
N ILE A 140 1.56 -29.53 3.43
CA ILE A 140 1.01 -28.25 2.93
C ILE A 140 0.85 -27.27 4.09
N TYR A 141 0.26 -27.72 5.20
CA TYR A 141 0.05 -26.89 6.38
C TYR A 141 1.37 -26.44 7.03
N ASP A 142 2.36 -27.33 7.12
CA ASP A 142 3.65 -27.03 7.72
C ASP A 142 4.44 -26.03 6.85
N GLN A 143 4.44 -26.21 5.54
CA GLN A 143 5.06 -25.23 4.61
C GLN A 143 4.37 -23.87 4.63
N ALA A 144 3.05 -23.83 4.80
CA ALA A 144 2.33 -22.56 4.90
C ALA A 144 2.74 -21.73 6.12
N LYS A 145 3.17 -22.37 7.23
CA LYS A 145 3.66 -21.64 8.42
C LYS A 145 4.94 -20.87 8.15
N ASP A 146 5.76 -21.36 7.23
CA ASP A 146 7.08 -20.83 6.91
C ASP A 146 7.05 -19.87 5.70
N LEU A 147 5.84 -19.54 5.21
CA LEU A 147 5.69 -18.55 4.15
C LEU A 147 6.27 -17.19 4.57
N ASP A 148 7.19 -16.68 3.75
CA ASP A 148 7.75 -15.34 3.88
C ASP A 148 7.75 -14.65 2.51
N ILE A 149 6.88 -13.65 2.38
CA ILE A 149 6.64 -12.90 1.14
C ILE A 149 7.06 -11.45 1.39
N GLY A 150 8.20 -11.06 0.83
CA GLY A 150 8.68 -9.68 0.85
C GLY A 150 8.08 -8.87 -0.30
N ILE A 151 7.36 -7.81 0.03
CA ILE A 151 6.85 -6.84 -0.94
C ILE A 151 7.61 -5.54 -0.73
N VAL A 152 8.37 -5.11 -1.75
CA VAL A 152 9.19 -3.91 -1.67
C VAL A 152 8.54 -2.78 -2.47
N LEU A 153 8.27 -1.66 -1.79
CA LEU A 153 7.77 -0.44 -2.40
C LEU A 153 8.94 0.32 -3.02
N THR A 154 8.84 0.56 -4.33
CA THR A 154 9.80 1.37 -5.08
C THR A 154 9.11 2.63 -5.61
N ALA A 155 9.83 3.75 -5.67
CA ALA A 155 9.33 4.94 -6.31
C ALA A 155 9.82 5.01 -7.76
N HIS A 156 8.90 5.28 -8.67
CA HIS A 156 9.25 5.69 -10.02
C HIS A 156 9.04 7.20 -10.13
N PRO A 157 10.08 8.01 -10.43
CA PRO A 157 9.98 9.47 -10.42
C PRO A 157 8.90 10.04 -11.34
N THR A 158 8.55 9.30 -12.40
CA THR A 158 7.52 9.71 -13.37
C THR A 158 6.10 9.38 -12.93
N GLU A 159 5.91 8.56 -11.91
CA GLU A 159 4.59 8.07 -11.46
C GLU A 159 4.02 8.84 -10.27
N VAL A 160 4.72 9.83 -9.76
CA VAL A 160 4.27 10.59 -8.57
C VAL A 160 3.08 11.48 -8.93
N LYS A 161 1.88 10.91 -8.88
CA LYS A 161 0.62 11.65 -8.96
C LYS A 161 0.44 12.53 -7.73
N ARG A 162 -0.25 13.66 -7.87
CA ARG A 162 -0.63 14.48 -6.71
C ARG A 162 -1.54 13.68 -5.78
N ARG A 163 -1.27 13.70 -4.47
CA ARG A 163 -2.11 13.03 -3.45
C ARG A 163 -3.58 13.42 -3.58
N THR A 164 -3.85 14.67 -3.92
CA THR A 164 -5.21 15.16 -4.18
C THR A 164 -5.92 14.37 -5.27
N LEU A 165 -5.24 14.08 -6.40
CA LEU A 165 -5.85 13.30 -7.48
C LEU A 165 -6.09 11.85 -7.07
N ILE A 166 -5.14 11.24 -6.35
CA ILE A 166 -5.33 9.88 -5.81
C ILE A 166 -6.58 9.81 -4.94
N GLN A 167 -6.75 10.79 -4.05
CA GLN A 167 -7.93 10.87 -3.18
C GLN A 167 -9.23 11.08 -3.98
N LYS A 168 -9.21 11.91 -5.03
CA LYS A 168 -10.37 12.12 -5.89
C LYS A 168 -10.77 10.85 -6.65
N TYR A 169 -9.79 10.07 -7.14
CA TYR A 169 -10.08 8.78 -7.76
C TYR A 169 -10.61 7.76 -6.74
N ALA A 170 -10.10 7.75 -5.50
CA ALA A 170 -10.65 6.90 -4.42
C ALA A 170 -12.10 7.27 -4.09
N ASN A 171 -12.42 8.56 -3.98
CA ASN A 171 -13.80 9.03 -3.78
C ASN A 171 -14.72 8.59 -4.93
N LEU A 172 -14.22 8.61 -6.18
CA LEU A 172 -15.00 8.14 -7.34
C LEU A 172 -15.28 6.64 -7.25
N ILE A 173 -14.32 5.82 -6.80
CA ILE A 173 -14.56 4.38 -6.58
C ILE A 173 -15.70 4.19 -5.59
N GLU A 174 -15.65 4.85 -4.44
CA GLU A 174 -16.67 4.76 -3.41
C GLU A 174 -18.06 5.20 -3.93
N LEU A 175 -18.12 6.31 -4.66
CA LEU A 175 -19.37 6.79 -5.27
C LEU A 175 -19.91 5.80 -6.32
N MET A 176 -19.06 5.18 -7.11
CA MET A 176 -19.47 4.16 -8.08
C MET A 176 -19.98 2.89 -7.41
N GLU A 177 -19.37 2.46 -6.29
CA GLU A 177 -19.88 1.36 -5.47
C GLU A 177 -21.25 1.69 -4.86
N GLN A 178 -21.40 2.87 -4.25
CA GLN A 178 -22.68 3.34 -3.74
C GLN A 178 -23.75 3.39 -4.83
N ARG A 179 -23.40 3.90 -6.02
CA ARG A 179 -24.32 3.94 -7.16
C ARG A 179 -24.82 2.55 -7.56
N HIS A 180 -23.94 1.56 -7.52
CA HIS A 180 -24.31 0.17 -7.80
C HIS A 180 -25.25 -0.40 -6.73
N LEU A 181 -24.98 -0.15 -5.44
CA LEU A 181 -25.82 -0.60 -4.32
C LEU A 181 -27.23 0.02 -4.38
N TYR A 182 -27.31 1.31 -4.70
CA TYR A 182 -28.57 2.04 -4.73
C TYR A 182 -29.26 2.03 -6.10
N LYS A 183 -28.92 1.11 -7.02
CA LYS A 183 -29.45 1.06 -8.39
C LYS A 183 -30.97 1.11 -8.50
N LYS A 184 -31.70 0.68 -7.47
CA LYS A 184 -33.18 0.68 -7.42
C LYS A 184 -33.79 1.99 -6.87
N TYR A 185 -32.96 2.95 -6.38
CA TYR A 185 -33.43 4.15 -5.68
C TYR A 185 -33.09 5.42 -6.48
N THR A 186 -34.03 5.89 -7.32
CA THR A 186 -33.80 6.97 -8.29
C THR A 186 -33.30 8.27 -7.64
N SER A 187 -33.85 8.69 -6.48
CA SER A 187 -33.42 9.91 -5.78
C SER A 187 -31.97 9.81 -5.30
N LYS A 188 -31.56 8.66 -4.77
CA LYS A 188 -30.19 8.40 -4.36
C LYS A 188 -29.22 8.40 -5.53
N ILE A 189 -29.60 7.82 -6.66
CA ILE A 189 -28.78 7.83 -7.88
C ILE A 189 -28.55 9.25 -8.37
N ILE A 190 -29.56 10.10 -8.39
CA ILE A 190 -29.42 11.50 -8.81
C ILE A 190 -28.43 12.24 -7.90
N GLU A 191 -28.49 12.02 -6.59
CA GLU A 191 -27.55 12.62 -5.62
C GLU A 191 -26.12 12.14 -5.88
N ILE A 192 -25.92 10.83 -6.07
CA ILE A 192 -24.62 10.23 -6.32
C ILE A 192 -24.06 10.71 -7.66
N ASP A 193 -24.87 10.76 -8.71
CA ASP A 193 -24.48 11.24 -10.04
C ASP A 193 -24.02 12.70 -10.00
N ARG A 194 -24.63 13.56 -9.19
CA ARG A 194 -24.16 14.93 -8.94
C ARG A 194 -22.80 14.95 -8.26
N LYS A 195 -22.57 14.09 -7.28
CA LYS A 195 -21.27 13.96 -6.61
C LYS A 195 -20.18 13.48 -7.57
N ILE A 196 -20.46 12.47 -8.40
CA ILE A 196 -19.54 11.98 -9.44
C ILE A 196 -19.19 13.11 -10.42
N TYR A 197 -20.20 13.86 -10.89
CA TYR A 197 -19.97 15.00 -11.77
C TYR A 197 -19.06 16.06 -11.12
N THR A 198 -19.30 16.36 -9.83
CA THR A 198 -18.48 17.29 -9.07
C THR A 198 -17.04 16.82 -8.93
N GLU A 199 -16.81 15.55 -8.56
CA GLU A 199 -15.47 14.99 -8.44
C GLU A 199 -14.71 15.01 -9.77
N ILE A 200 -15.35 14.66 -10.88
CA ILE A 200 -14.74 14.70 -12.22
C ILE A 200 -14.45 16.17 -12.63
N THR A 201 -15.30 17.12 -12.24
CA THR A 201 -15.05 18.55 -12.50
C THR A 201 -13.84 19.05 -11.69
N ILE A 202 -13.69 18.63 -10.44
CA ILE A 202 -12.52 18.97 -9.61
C ILE A 202 -11.26 18.35 -10.22
N ILE A 203 -11.31 17.08 -10.66
CA ILE A 203 -10.21 16.41 -11.35
C ILE A 203 -9.83 17.22 -12.61
N TRP A 204 -10.80 17.61 -13.43
CA TRP A 204 -10.57 18.41 -14.62
C TRP A 204 -9.90 19.74 -14.32
N LYS A 205 -10.21 20.41 -13.23
CA LYS A 205 -9.63 21.71 -12.82
C LYS A 205 -8.34 21.55 -12.02
N THR A 206 -8.00 20.39 -11.54
CA THR A 206 -6.77 20.14 -10.79
C THR A 206 -5.59 20.03 -11.75
N ASP A 207 -4.51 20.76 -11.49
CA ASP A 207 -3.28 20.68 -12.27
C ASP A 207 -2.60 19.31 -12.04
N ASP A 208 -2.43 18.52 -13.12
CA ASP A 208 -1.81 17.19 -13.06
C ASP A 208 -0.29 17.26 -12.95
N LEU A 209 0.30 18.37 -13.42
CA LEU A 209 1.74 18.52 -13.45
C LEU A 209 2.26 19.07 -12.13
N LYS A 210 3.22 18.37 -11.54
CA LYS A 210 4.05 18.96 -10.49
C LYS A 210 5.05 19.92 -11.14
N ARG A 211 5.04 21.17 -10.71
CA ARG A 211 5.98 22.21 -11.21
C ARG A 211 7.41 22.00 -10.71
N SER A 212 7.62 21.18 -9.69
CA SER A 212 8.94 20.82 -9.14
C SER A 212 9.15 19.32 -9.21
N LYS A 213 10.38 18.89 -9.46
CA LYS A 213 10.75 17.48 -9.33
C LYS A 213 10.47 17.00 -7.89
N PRO A 214 9.87 15.81 -7.68
CA PRO A 214 9.69 15.28 -6.34
C PRO A 214 11.05 15.06 -5.68
N SER A 215 11.13 15.41 -4.41
CA SER A 215 12.30 15.07 -3.59
C SER A 215 12.20 13.61 -3.14
N PRO A 216 13.32 12.94 -2.76
CA PRO A 216 13.26 11.59 -2.21
C PRO A 216 12.35 11.46 -0.97
N LEU A 217 12.18 12.55 -0.21
CA LEU A 217 11.24 12.60 0.90
C LEU A 217 9.78 12.62 0.43
N ASP A 218 9.46 13.29 -0.69
CA ASP A 218 8.12 13.28 -1.26
C ASP A 218 7.75 11.91 -1.82
N GLU A 219 8.72 11.22 -2.43
CA GLU A 219 8.55 9.83 -2.88
C GLU A 219 8.26 8.90 -1.71
N ALA A 220 9.02 9.01 -0.62
CA ALA A 220 8.79 8.22 0.59
C ALA A 220 7.41 8.49 1.21
N LYS A 221 6.97 9.76 1.28
CA LYS A 221 5.63 10.12 1.73
C LYS A 221 4.54 9.50 0.87
N TRP A 222 4.76 9.44 -0.45
CA TRP A 222 3.82 8.82 -1.37
C TRP A 222 3.70 7.31 -1.14
N GLY A 223 4.83 6.60 -1.02
CA GLY A 223 4.80 5.16 -0.74
C GLY A 223 4.16 4.82 0.60
N LEU A 224 4.41 5.63 1.63
CA LEU A 224 3.78 5.46 2.93
C LEU A 224 2.26 5.74 2.89
N ALA A 225 1.81 6.66 2.02
CA ALA A 225 0.37 6.89 1.80
C ALA A 225 -0.32 5.65 1.20
N VAL A 226 0.34 4.88 0.32
CA VAL A 226 -0.21 3.61 -0.19
C VAL A 226 -0.45 2.61 0.95
N ILE A 227 0.44 2.57 1.94
CA ILE A 227 0.24 1.72 3.12
C ILE A 227 -0.97 2.21 3.92
N GLU A 228 -1.06 3.51 4.19
CA GLU A 228 -2.16 4.12 4.95
C GLU A 228 -3.52 3.92 4.27
N ASP A 229 -3.60 4.24 2.98
CA ASP A 229 -4.87 4.35 2.25
C ASP A 229 -5.40 2.98 1.75
N SER A 230 -4.53 1.96 1.65
CA SER A 230 -4.89 0.67 1.06
C SER A 230 -4.44 -0.54 1.91
N LEU A 231 -3.14 -0.68 2.14
CA LEU A 231 -2.59 -1.91 2.72
C LEU A 231 -2.97 -2.11 4.19
N TRP A 232 -3.14 -1.02 4.93
CA TRP A 232 -3.51 -1.04 6.34
C TRP A 232 -4.81 -1.80 6.62
N ASP A 233 -5.81 -1.61 5.78
CA ASP A 233 -7.11 -2.28 5.91
C ASP A 233 -7.19 -3.60 5.13
N THR A 234 -6.32 -3.79 4.13
CA THR A 234 -6.32 -4.99 3.30
C THR A 234 -5.62 -6.17 3.98
N ILE A 235 -4.52 -5.94 4.68
CA ILE A 235 -3.72 -7.01 5.30
C ILE A 235 -4.52 -7.89 6.27
N PRO A 236 -5.31 -7.36 7.22
CA PRO A 236 -6.15 -8.19 8.08
C PRO A 236 -7.13 -9.07 7.31
N LYS A 237 -7.72 -8.53 6.22
CA LYS A 237 -8.67 -9.24 5.36
C LYS A 237 -8.00 -10.41 4.64
N VAL A 238 -6.79 -10.19 4.10
CA VAL A 238 -5.99 -11.24 3.45
C VAL A 238 -5.66 -12.36 4.44
N TYR A 239 -5.23 -12.02 5.64
CA TYR A 239 -4.91 -13.02 6.66
C TYR A 239 -6.14 -13.80 7.14
N LYS A 240 -7.28 -13.13 7.26
CA LYS A 240 -8.54 -13.79 7.57
C LYS A 240 -8.91 -14.78 6.47
N ARG A 241 -8.87 -14.35 5.22
CA ARG A 241 -9.19 -15.17 4.05
C ARG A 241 -8.28 -16.39 3.95
N LEU A 242 -6.97 -16.23 4.12
CA LEU A 242 -6.02 -17.34 4.18
C LEU A 242 -6.36 -18.33 5.29
N ASN A 243 -6.62 -17.82 6.50
CA ASN A 243 -7.00 -18.66 7.62
C ASN A 243 -8.28 -19.47 7.35
N ASP A 244 -9.29 -18.84 6.76
CA ASP A 244 -10.57 -19.49 6.44
C ASP A 244 -10.38 -20.59 5.38
N ILE A 245 -9.54 -20.40 4.37
CA ILE A 245 -9.19 -21.42 3.37
C ILE A 245 -8.47 -22.60 4.02
N PHE A 246 -7.47 -22.31 4.86
CA PHE A 246 -6.73 -23.37 5.56
C PHE A 246 -7.62 -24.15 6.55
N ARG A 247 -8.49 -23.46 7.28
CA ARG A 247 -9.46 -24.10 8.17
C ARG A 247 -10.41 -25.01 7.40
N LYS A 248 -10.94 -24.56 6.26
CA LYS A 248 -11.82 -25.33 5.38
C LYS A 248 -11.16 -26.63 4.92
N ASN A 249 -9.90 -26.59 4.51
CA ASN A 249 -9.20 -27.71 3.86
C ASN A 249 -8.48 -28.64 4.86
N SER A 250 -7.94 -28.09 5.95
CA SER A 250 -7.15 -28.85 6.93
C SER A 250 -7.86 -29.10 8.27
N GLY A 251 -9.00 -28.45 8.49
CA GLY A 251 -9.70 -28.47 9.79
C GLY A 251 -9.00 -27.64 10.88
N LYS A 252 -7.90 -26.93 10.56
CA LYS A 252 -7.07 -26.23 11.54
C LYS A 252 -6.86 -24.77 11.15
N ASP A 253 -6.82 -23.89 12.15
CA ASP A 253 -6.42 -22.50 11.96
C ASP A 253 -4.91 -22.39 11.72
N LEU A 254 -4.51 -21.42 10.93
CA LEU A 254 -3.11 -21.02 10.81
C LEU A 254 -2.56 -20.56 12.18
N PRO A 255 -1.25 -20.73 12.43
CA PRO A 255 -0.66 -20.38 13.70
C PRO A 255 -0.96 -18.95 14.12
N ARG A 256 -1.13 -18.72 15.41
CA ARG A 256 -1.43 -17.36 15.94
C ARG A 256 -0.36 -16.32 15.62
N ASN A 257 0.88 -16.75 15.39
CA ASN A 257 2.01 -15.91 15.00
C ASN A 257 2.22 -15.84 13.49
N PHE A 258 1.35 -16.41 12.70
CA PHE A 258 1.40 -16.38 11.24
C PHE A 258 1.48 -14.94 10.73
N ASN A 259 2.52 -14.64 9.97
CA ASN A 259 2.81 -13.32 9.42
C ASN A 259 3.60 -13.46 8.11
N PRO A 260 2.96 -13.94 7.05
CA PRO A 260 3.65 -14.30 5.81
C PRO A 260 4.08 -13.10 4.97
N ILE A 261 3.53 -11.91 5.22
CA ILE A 261 3.78 -10.74 4.39
C ILE A 261 4.60 -9.71 5.17
N GLN A 262 5.68 -9.25 4.57
CA GLN A 262 6.52 -8.16 5.07
C GLN A 262 6.66 -7.08 4.00
N PHE A 263 6.63 -5.82 4.44
CA PHE A 263 6.83 -4.68 3.55
C PHE A 263 8.22 -4.08 3.73
N GLY A 264 8.89 -3.87 2.60
CA GLY A 264 10.12 -3.11 2.47
C GLY A 264 9.88 -1.84 1.66
N SER A 265 10.83 -0.92 1.71
CA SER A 265 10.85 0.28 0.89
C SER A 265 12.29 0.64 0.53
N TRP A 266 12.49 1.08 -0.72
CA TRP A 266 13.74 1.66 -1.17
C TRP A 266 13.74 3.20 -1.10
N MET A 267 12.56 3.80 -0.95
CA MET A 267 12.37 5.25 -1.00
C MET A 267 13.06 5.96 0.15
N GLY A 268 14.09 6.74 -0.17
CA GLY A 268 14.93 7.45 0.80
C GLY A 268 16.04 6.61 1.44
N GLY A 269 16.19 5.33 1.04
CA GLY A 269 17.26 4.42 1.46
C GLY A 269 18.17 3.98 0.32
N ASP A 270 17.64 3.91 -0.89
CA ASP A 270 18.40 3.56 -2.10
C ASP A 270 19.06 4.81 -2.69
N ARG A 271 20.37 4.83 -2.65
CA ARG A 271 21.14 5.97 -3.17
C ARG A 271 21.36 5.87 -4.66
N ASP A 272 21.67 4.69 -5.17
CA ASP A 272 21.88 4.36 -6.60
C ASP A 272 22.49 5.53 -7.42
N GLY A 273 23.55 6.14 -6.88
CA GLY A 273 24.18 7.33 -7.45
C GLY A 273 23.41 8.65 -7.31
N ASN A 274 22.22 8.65 -6.72
CA ASN A 274 21.43 9.88 -6.50
C ASN A 274 21.99 10.72 -5.34
N PRO A 275 22.60 11.89 -5.59
CA PRO A 275 23.18 12.73 -4.54
C PRO A 275 22.14 13.31 -3.57
N ASN A 276 20.84 13.31 -3.94
CA ASN A 276 19.79 13.86 -3.11
C ASN A 276 19.32 12.87 -2.01
N VAL A 277 19.74 11.60 -2.07
CA VAL A 277 19.46 10.61 -1.01
C VAL A 277 20.59 10.63 0.01
N THR A 278 20.60 11.66 0.83
CA THR A 278 21.59 11.83 1.90
C THR A 278 21.22 11.07 3.16
N SER A 279 22.18 10.94 4.11
CA SER A 279 21.93 10.33 5.42
C SER A 279 20.83 11.06 6.20
N GLU A 280 20.76 12.37 6.07
CA GLU A 280 19.70 13.22 6.65
C GLU A 280 18.31 12.90 6.08
N VAL A 281 18.23 12.72 4.75
CA VAL A 281 16.98 12.31 4.10
C VAL A 281 16.55 10.92 4.60
N THR A 282 17.48 9.98 4.69
CA THR A 282 17.22 8.63 5.23
C THR A 282 16.67 8.70 6.66
N LYS A 283 17.30 9.49 7.54
CA LYS A 283 16.80 9.72 8.92
C LYS A 283 15.40 10.32 8.94
N LYS A 284 15.14 11.33 8.11
CA LYS A 284 13.81 11.96 7.99
C LYS A 284 12.75 10.99 7.50
N VAL A 285 13.08 10.11 6.54
CA VAL A 285 12.15 9.07 6.04
C VAL A 285 11.80 8.07 7.14
N ILE A 286 12.79 7.58 7.90
CA ILE A 286 12.55 6.66 9.02
C ILE A 286 11.67 7.32 10.08
N LEU A 287 11.96 8.56 10.45
CA LEU A 287 11.14 9.28 11.43
C LEU A 287 9.73 9.54 10.93
N PHE A 288 9.57 9.87 9.65
CA PHE A 288 8.26 10.08 9.05
C PHE A 288 7.43 8.79 9.01
N SER A 289 8.06 7.67 8.65
CA SER A 289 7.43 6.35 8.67
C SER A 289 6.96 5.96 10.09
N ARG A 290 7.80 6.22 11.09
CA ARG A 290 7.48 5.99 12.49
C ARG A 290 6.37 6.90 13.02
N TRP A 291 6.40 8.17 12.63
CA TRP A 291 5.35 9.14 12.93
C TRP A 291 3.99 8.67 12.40
N GLN A 292 3.95 8.24 11.15
CA GLN A 292 2.72 7.78 10.50
C GLN A 292 2.20 6.49 11.13
N ALA A 293 3.09 5.54 11.43
CA ALA A 293 2.73 4.31 12.14
C ALA A 293 2.10 4.62 13.51
N ALA A 294 2.74 5.47 14.30
CA ALA A 294 2.23 5.84 15.62
C ALA A 294 0.85 6.50 15.54
N LYS A 295 0.61 7.35 14.55
CA LYS A 295 -0.68 8.01 14.31
C LYS A 295 -1.77 7.02 13.90
N LEU A 296 -1.45 6.06 13.03
CA LEU A 296 -2.39 5.01 12.63
C LEU A 296 -2.75 4.12 13.83
N TYR A 297 -1.76 3.68 14.60
CA TYR A 297 -2.02 2.88 15.80
C TYR A 297 -2.80 3.65 16.85
N GLU A 298 -2.52 4.94 17.10
CA GLU A 298 -3.29 5.75 18.05
C GLU A 298 -4.78 5.77 17.69
N LYS A 299 -5.10 5.95 16.41
CA LYS A 299 -6.47 5.91 15.89
C LYS A 299 -7.14 4.56 16.19
N GLU A 300 -6.45 3.45 15.91
CA GLU A 300 -6.98 2.10 16.16
C GLU A 300 -7.13 1.81 17.65
N PHE A 301 -6.15 2.19 18.48
CA PHE A 301 -6.25 2.05 19.93
C PHE A 301 -7.39 2.87 20.51
N THR A 302 -7.61 4.08 20.00
CA THR A 302 -8.74 4.93 20.43
C THR A 302 -10.06 4.25 20.15
N LYS A 303 -10.23 3.68 18.95
CA LYS A 303 -11.42 2.91 18.57
C LYS A 303 -11.56 1.67 19.44
N LEU A 304 -10.49 0.90 19.62
CA LEU A 304 -10.52 -0.32 20.44
C LEU A 304 -10.88 -0.02 21.91
N ILE A 305 -10.38 1.09 22.47
CA ILE A 305 -10.73 1.56 23.82
C ILE A 305 -12.24 1.88 23.91
N GLN A 306 -12.83 2.44 22.86
CA GLN A 306 -14.28 2.70 22.81
C GLN A 306 -15.08 1.39 22.77
N ASP A 307 -14.61 0.41 21.95
CA ASP A 307 -15.29 -0.88 21.76
C ASP A 307 -15.22 -1.78 23.02
N LEU A 308 -14.17 -1.69 23.84
CA LEU A 308 -13.92 -2.58 24.97
C LEU A 308 -14.39 -2.02 26.34
N SER A 309 -15.61 -1.53 26.42
CA SER A 309 -16.28 -1.18 27.68
C SER A 309 -16.86 -2.45 28.33
N ILE A 310 -15.96 -3.33 28.80
CA ILE A 310 -16.30 -4.67 29.34
C ILE A 310 -15.73 -4.76 30.76
N SER A 311 -16.53 -5.26 31.71
CA SER A 311 -16.17 -5.34 33.14
C SER A 311 -15.41 -6.63 33.49
N GLU A 312 -15.71 -7.74 32.79
CA GLU A 312 -15.07 -9.03 33.08
C GLU A 312 -13.68 -9.14 32.43
N CYS A 313 -12.68 -9.45 33.25
CA CYS A 313 -11.31 -9.66 32.76
C CYS A 313 -10.58 -10.74 33.53
N SER A 314 -9.43 -11.20 33.00
CA SER A 314 -8.54 -12.13 33.68
C SER A 314 -7.84 -11.48 34.88
N ASN A 315 -7.44 -12.32 35.85
CA ASN A 315 -6.67 -11.88 37.02
C ASN A 315 -5.37 -11.13 36.64
N LYS A 316 -4.75 -11.48 35.51
CA LYS A 316 -3.56 -10.81 34.99
C LYS A 316 -3.83 -9.32 34.70
N ILE A 317 -4.94 -9.02 34.06
CA ILE A 317 -5.33 -7.64 33.74
C ILE A 317 -5.79 -6.94 35.03
N LYS A 318 -6.59 -7.60 35.86
CA LYS A 318 -7.06 -7.07 37.13
C LYS A 318 -5.91 -6.64 38.07
N LYS A 319 -4.83 -7.42 38.14
CA LYS A 319 -3.62 -7.06 38.90
C LYS A 319 -2.97 -5.76 38.42
N PHE A 320 -3.05 -5.46 37.14
CA PHE A 320 -2.48 -4.22 36.56
C PHE A 320 -3.42 -3.01 36.73
N THR A 321 -4.72 -3.23 36.55
CA THR A 321 -5.70 -2.15 36.45
C THR A 321 -6.34 -1.79 37.81
N GLY A 322 -6.21 -2.69 38.81
CA GLY A 322 -6.96 -2.59 40.06
C GLY A 322 -8.45 -2.91 39.87
N GLU A 323 -9.26 -2.55 40.86
CA GLU A 323 -10.71 -2.65 40.77
C GLU A 323 -11.27 -1.52 39.90
N THR A 324 -11.83 -1.87 38.79
CA THR A 324 -12.43 -0.93 37.82
C THR A 324 -13.54 -1.64 37.01
N PHE A 325 -14.54 -0.88 36.59
CA PHE A 325 -15.60 -1.37 35.72
C PHE A 325 -15.16 -1.52 34.25
N GLU A 326 -14.03 -0.94 33.85
CA GLU A 326 -13.56 -0.92 32.46
C GLU A 326 -12.07 -1.32 32.35
N PRO A 327 -11.69 -2.53 32.80
CA PRO A 327 -10.28 -2.93 32.95
C PRO A 327 -9.52 -2.88 31.62
N TYR A 328 -10.12 -3.28 30.50
CA TYR A 328 -9.44 -3.24 29.19
C TYR A 328 -9.12 -1.81 28.74
N ARG A 329 -10.01 -0.85 29.01
CA ARG A 329 -9.77 0.56 28.71
C ARG A 329 -8.61 1.12 29.52
N VAL A 330 -8.58 0.82 30.82
CA VAL A 330 -7.49 1.23 31.70
C VAL A 330 -6.17 0.62 31.25
N TYR A 331 -6.18 -0.64 30.83
CA TYR A 331 -4.99 -1.35 30.37
C TYR A 331 -4.42 -0.80 29.06
N LEU A 332 -5.26 -0.30 28.15
CA LEU A 332 -4.85 0.20 26.82
C LEU A 332 -4.45 1.69 26.81
N ARG A 333 -4.99 2.51 27.73
CA ARG A 333 -4.72 3.96 27.75
C ARG A 333 -3.23 4.31 27.77
N PRO A 334 -2.36 3.69 28.58
CA PRO A 334 -0.93 4.03 28.61
C PRO A 334 -0.25 3.82 27.24
N ILE A 335 -0.64 2.79 26.49
CA ILE A 335 -0.07 2.50 25.18
C ILE A 335 -0.55 3.53 24.15
N ARG A 336 -1.85 3.85 24.13
CA ARG A 336 -2.39 4.90 23.30
C ARG A 336 -1.69 6.24 23.55
N ASP A 337 -1.49 6.59 24.82
CA ASP A 337 -0.87 7.87 25.20
C ASP A 337 0.61 7.89 24.81
N LYS A 338 1.31 6.75 24.90
CA LYS A 338 2.68 6.61 24.39
C LYS A 338 2.76 6.74 22.88
N LEU A 339 1.80 6.20 22.14
CA LEU A 339 1.69 6.35 20.68
C LEU A 339 1.46 7.81 20.29
N ARG A 340 0.56 8.49 21.00
CA ARG A 340 0.28 9.93 20.85
C ARG A 340 1.54 10.75 21.11
N LEU A 341 2.22 10.51 22.21
CA LEU A 341 3.46 11.18 22.55
C LEU A 341 4.53 10.95 21.49
N THR A 342 4.66 9.72 20.99
CA THR A 342 5.63 9.35 19.96
C THR A 342 5.44 10.20 18.69
N HIS A 343 4.23 10.24 18.12
CA HIS A 343 4.04 11.03 16.91
C HIS A 343 4.13 12.55 17.17
N GLN A 344 3.70 13.05 18.32
CA GLN A 344 3.83 14.47 18.66
C GLN A 344 5.29 14.92 18.80
N LEU A 345 6.14 14.13 19.46
CA LEU A 345 7.57 14.43 19.61
C LEU A 345 8.29 14.41 18.27
N ILE A 346 8.01 13.40 17.43
CA ILE A 346 8.58 13.32 16.07
C ILE A 346 8.11 14.52 15.21
N GLU A 347 6.84 14.89 15.31
CA GLU A 347 6.29 16.02 14.56
C GLU A 347 6.97 17.34 14.94
N ARG A 348 7.15 17.59 16.26
CA ARG A 348 7.88 18.77 16.74
C ARG A 348 9.34 18.77 16.30
N HIS A 349 10.00 17.61 16.33
CA HIS A 349 11.37 17.50 15.84
C HIS A 349 11.48 17.85 14.34
N ILE A 350 10.57 17.33 13.52
CA ILE A 350 10.60 17.57 12.07
C ILE A 350 10.24 19.02 11.72
N LYS A 351 9.21 19.59 12.36
CA LYS A 351 8.69 20.94 12.02
C LYS A 351 9.46 22.04 12.73
N GLU A 352 9.77 21.87 14.00
CA GLU A 352 10.32 22.93 14.87
C GLU A 352 11.83 22.75 15.11
N LYS A 353 12.44 21.70 14.54
CA LYS A 353 13.86 21.34 14.73
C LYS A 353 14.28 21.18 16.22
N LYS A 354 13.31 20.88 17.10
CA LYS A 354 13.59 20.62 18.52
C LYS A 354 14.30 19.28 18.70
N PRO A 355 15.18 19.12 19.70
CA PRO A 355 15.82 17.85 20.02
C PRO A 355 14.79 16.74 20.23
N LEU A 356 15.06 15.54 19.69
CA LEU A 356 14.19 14.37 19.84
C LEU A 356 14.63 13.55 21.05
N ASP A 357 13.79 13.47 22.08
CA ASP A 357 14.00 12.56 23.20
C ASP A 357 13.55 11.15 22.84
N GLU A 358 14.48 10.35 22.30
CA GLU A 358 14.21 8.99 21.85
C GLU A 358 13.81 8.04 23.01
N SER A 359 14.13 8.39 24.26
CA SER A 359 13.77 7.55 25.41
C SER A 359 12.26 7.44 25.61
N LYS A 360 11.53 8.47 25.24
CA LYS A 360 10.07 8.58 25.35
C LYS A 360 9.30 7.95 24.20
N LEU A 361 10.01 7.61 23.12
CA LEU A 361 9.36 7.02 21.94
C LEU A 361 9.00 5.55 22.18
N LEU A 362 8.03 5.07 21.41
CA LEU A 362 7.74 3.65 21.32
C LEU A 362 8.95 2.93 20.68
N LYS A 363 9.55 1.98 21.37
CA LYS A 363 10.84 1.36 20.97
C LYS A 363 10.65 0.09 20.13
N SER A 364 9.56 -0.64 20.34
CA SER A 364 9.39 -1.96 19.77
C SER A 364 7.92 -2.27 19.47
N LYS A 365 7.68 -3.05 18.42
CA LYS A 365 6.34 -3.61 18.14
C LYS A 365 5.79 -4.46 19.29
N TYR A 366 6.65 -4.99 20.14
CA TYR A 366 6.23 -5.80 21.29
C TYR A 366 5.50 -4.99 22.36
N GLU A 367 5.76 -3.69 22.44
CA GLU A 367 5.01 -2.79 23.34
C GLU A 367 3.55 -2.65 22.90
N ILE A 368 3.27 -2.79 21.61
CA ILE A 368 1.91 -2.84 21.03
C ILE A 368 1.33 -4.25 21.17
N LEU A 369 2.10 -5.27 20.79
CA LEU A 369 1.60 -6.63 20.68
C LEU A 369 1.29 -7.28 22.02
N LYS A 370 2.10 -7.02 23.08
CA LYS A 370 1.92 -7.64 24.40
C LYS A 370 0.55 -7.30 24.98
N PRO A 371 0.15 -6.03 25.15
CA PRO A 371 -1.15 -5.69 25.74
C PRO A 371 -2.33 -6.20 24.88
N LEU A 372 -2.22 -6.17 23.56
CA LEU A 372 -3.27 -6.70 22.69
C LEU A 372 -3.45 -8.22 22.85
N ARG A 373 -2.35 -8.96 23.01
CA ARG A 373 -2.40 -10.41 23.26
C ARG A 373 -2.98 -10.72 24.65
N ASP A 374 -2.57 -9.98 25.67
CA ASP A 374 -3.07 -10.15 27.05
C ASP A 374 -4.59 -9.96 27.08
N ILE A 375 -5.11 -8.93 26.40
CA ILE A 375 -6.56 -8.69 26.30
C ILE A 375 -7.23 -9.83 25.53
N ARG A 376 -6.63 -10.25 24.39
CA ARG A 376 -7.20 -11.35 23.60
C ARG A 376 -7.31 -12.64 24.39
N GLU A 377 -6.29 -12.99 25.16
CA GLU A 377 -6.29 -14.17 26.04
C GLU A 377 -7.34 -14.05 27.14
N SER A 378 -7.46 -12.86 27.74
CA SER A 378 -8.47 -12.56 28.76
C SER A 378 -9.90 -12.69 28.21
N LEU A 379 -10.18 -12.13 27.03
CA LEU A 379 -11.49 -12.24 26.38
C LEU A 379 -11.85 -13.70 26.07
N ILE A 380 -10.90 -14.49 25.57
CA ILE A 380 -11.13 -15.89 25.27
C ILE A 380 -11.46 -16.68 26.55
N ALA A 381 -10.71 -16.43 27.64
CA ALA A 381 -10.97 -17.06 28.93
C ALA A 381 -12.35 -16.73 29.52
N ASN A 382 -12.88 -15.54 29.20
CA ASN A 382 -14.20 -15.07 29.62
C ASN A 382 -15.26 -15.21 28.50
N LYS A 383 -15.16 -16.22 27.65
CA LYS A 383 -16.11 -16.58 26.58
C LYS A 383 -16.31 -15.52 25.49
N GLY A 384 -15.46 -14.49 25.45
CA GLY A 384 -15.50 -13.39 24.48
C GLY A 384 -14.82 -13.72 23.14
N HIS A 385 -14.94 -14.93 22.60
CA HIS A 385 -14.26 -15.38 21.38
C HIS A 385 -14.52 -14.50 20.16
N HIS A 386 -15.76 -14.03 19.98
CA HIS A 386 -16.11 -13.18 18.84
C HIS A 386 -15.42 -11.82 18.92
N ILE A 387 -15.39 -11.21 20.11
CA ILE A 387 -14.72 -9.94 20.36
C ILE A 387 -13.20 -10.09 20.16
N ALA A 388 -12.62 -11.17 20.71
CA ALA A 388 -11.20 -11.47 20.60
C ALA A 388 -10.71 -11.70 19.15
N ASN A 389 -11.61 -12.09 18.24
CA ASN A 389 -11.33 -12.38 16.84
C ASN A 389 -11.86 -11.31 15.86
N SER A 390 -12.30 -10.16 16.36
CA SER A 390 -12.74 -9.00 15.58
C SER A 390 -11.62 -7.97 15.41
N ASN A 391 -11.92 -6.67 15.59
CA ASN A 391 -10.97 -5.55 15.46
C ASN A 391 -9.67 -5.73 16.25
N LEU A 392 -9.72 -6.42 17.40
CA LEU A 392 -8.54 -6.72 18.21
C LEU A 392 -7.55 -7.64 17.48
N LEU A 393 -8.05 -8.70 16.84
CA LEU A 393 -7.18 -9.61 16.06
C LEU A 393 -6.61 -8.90 14.83
N ASP A 394 -7.41 -8.06 14.18
CA ASP A 394 -6.97 -7.28 13.03
C ASP A 394 -5.86 -6.28 13.41
N LEU A 395 -5.96 -5.65 14.57
CA LEU A 395 -4.89 -4.79 15.09
C LEU A 395 -3.62 -5.57 15.43
N ILE A 396 -3.74 -6.79 15.97
CA ILE A 396 -2.59 -7.69 16.20
C ILE A 396 -1.91 -8.05 14.88
N ARG A 397 -2.68 -8.33 13.82
CA ARG A 397 -2.16 -8.63 12.47
C ARG A 397 -1.42 -7.44 11.89
N ARG A 398 -1.99 -6.23 11.98
CA ARG A 398 -1.33 -4.98 11.56
C ARG A 398 -0.01 -4.79 12.30
N ALA A 399 -0.01 -4.92 13.62
CA ALA A 399 1.20 -4.73 14.43
C ALA A 399 2.32 -5.75 14.12
N ARG A 400 1.97 -6.97 13.71
CA ARG A 400 2.94 -7.97 13.25
C ARG A 400 3.52 -7.64 11.89
N CYS A 401 2.66 -7.27 10.94
CA CYS A 401 3.03 -7.00 9.56
C CYS A 401 3.84 -5.69 9.43
N PHE A 402 3.29 -4.62 9.95
CA PHE A 402 3.85 -3.27 9.76
C PHE A 402 4.86 -2.84 10.82
N GLY A 403 4.85 -3.48 12.00
CA GLY A 403 5.73 -3.05 13.09
C GLY A 403 5.50 -1.61 13.51
N ILE A 404 6.57 -0.92 13.89
CA ILE A 404 6.51 0.49 14.32
C ILE A 404 6.96 1.49 13.25
N ASN A 405 7.34 1.01 12.05
CA ASN A 405 7.87 1.83 10.95
C ASN A 405 7.16 1.58 9.62
N LEU A 406 5.99 0.94 9.61
CA LEU A 406 5.15 0.57 8.44
C LEU A 406 5.85 -0.34 7.41
N ALA A 407 7.07 0.00 7.00
CA ALA A 407 7.90 -0.80 6.10
C ALA A 407 9.35 -0.78 6.57
N LYS A 408 10.11 -1.83 6.25
CA LYS A 408 11.57 -1.86 6.47
C LYS A 408 12.21 -1.00 5.39
N LEU A 409 13.10 -0.09 5.78
CA LEU A 409 13.85 0.70 4.82
C LEU A 409 15.14 -0.02 4.45
N ASP A 410 15.28 -0.39 3.17
CA ASP A 410 16.50 -0.98 2.65
C ASP A 410 17.49 0.13 2.30
N ILE A 411 18.68 0.05 2.85
CA ILE A 411 19.77 0.98 2.56
C ILE A 411 20.66 0.34 1.51
N ARG A 412 20.73 0.98 0.34
CA ARG A 412 21.56 0.55 -0.79
C ARG A 412 22.56 1.65 -1.13
N GLN A 413 23.80 1.25 -1.38
CA GLN A 413 24.89 2.15 -1.71
C GLN A 413 25.85 1.48 -2.68
N GLU A 414 26.51 2.27 -3.47
CA GLU A 414 27.58 1.83 -4.38
C GLU A 414 28.74 1.22 -3.60
N SER A 415 29.29 0.10 -4.13
CA SER A 415 30.36 -0.66 -3.47
C SER A 415 31.62 0.14 -3.21
N SER A 416 32.00 1.04 -4.13
CA SER A 416 33.17 1.89 -3.98
C SER A 416 33.11 2.81 -2.74
N ARG A 417 31.91 3.25 -2.36
CA ARG A 417 31.71 4.04 -1.12
C ARG A 417 31.85 3.20 0.14
N HIS A 418 31.42 1.94 0.09
CA HIS A 418 31.67 0.99 1.18
C HIS A 418 33.16 0.70 1.33
N GLU A 419 33.87 0.52 0.21
CA GLU A 419 35.32 0.29 0.21
C GLU A 419 36.06 1.48 0.81
N LYS A 420 35.77 2.71 0.38
CA LYS A 420 36.38 3.93 0.93
C LYS A 420 36.15 4.06 2.43
N LEU A 421 34.92 3.83 2.90
CA LEU A 421 34.61 3.89 4.32
C LEU A 421 35.39 2.82 5.11
N LEU A 422 35.42 1.58 4.61
CA LEU A 422 36.16 0.49 5.24
C LEU A 422 37.67 0.77 5.25
N SER A 423 38.21 1.27 4.14
CA SER A 423 39.61 1.70 4.03
C SER A 423 39.98 2.72 5.12
N PHE A 424 39.14 3.75 5.27
CA PHE A 424 39.33 4.77 6.28
C PHE A 424 39.27 4.20 7.70
N ILE A 425 38.29 3.35 8.02
CA ILE A 425 38.12 2.74 9.33
C ILE A 425 39.29 1.80 9.65
N ILE A 426 39.69 0.97 8.71
CA ILE A 426 40.76 -0.03 8.87
C ILE A 426 42.12 0.65 9.02
N ASP A 427 42.40 1.65 8.19
CA ASP A 427 43.64 2.43 8.33
C ASP A 427 43.72 3.13 9.68
N LYS A 428 42.67 3.84 10.05
CA LYS A 428 42.64 4.59 11.33
C LYS A 428 42.81 3.68 12.55
N LYS A 429 42.17 2.50 12.53
CA LYS A 429 42.14 1.59 13.70
C LYS A 429 43.29 0.59 13.72
N TYR A 430 43.69 0.05 12.56
CA TYR A 430 44.63 -1.05 12.46
C TYR A 430 45.93 -0.67 11.72
N LYS A 431 46.02 0.57 11.20
CA LYS A 431 47.17 1.05 10.42
C LYS A 431 47.47 0.16 9.21
N ILE A 432 46.44 -0.40 8.57
CA ILE A 432 46.54 -1.26 7.40
C ILE A 432 45.96 -0.48 6.21
N ASN A 433 46.76 -0.35 5.16
CA ASN A 433 46.31 0.22 3.88
C ASN A 433 45.42 -0.81 3.16
N TYR A 434 44.10 -0.72 3.41
CA TYR A 434 43.11 -1.67 2.91
C TYR A 434 42.98 -1.62 1.38
N GLU A 435 43.05 -0.44 0.77
CA GLU A 435 42.86 -0.25 -0.67
C GLU A 435 43.90 -1.04 -1.49
N ASN A 436 45.15 -1.10 -1.02
CA ASN A 436 46.25 -1.77 -1.69
C ASN A 436 46.31 -3.28 -1.44
N LEU A 437 45.38 -3.83 -0.66
CA LEU A 437 45.36 -5.28 -0.42
C LEU A 437 44.76 -6.00 -1.65
N LYS A 438 45.34 -7.16 -1.97
CA LYS A 438 44.72 -8.11 -2.90
C LYS A 438 43.42 -8.64 -2.32
N GLU A 439 42.47 -9.04 -3.20
CA GLU A 439 41.09 -9.45 -2.83
C GLU A 439 41.09 -10.54 -1.75
N ASP A 440 41.91 -11.60 -1.89
CA ASP A 440 42.04 -12.67 -0.89
C ASP A 440 42.41 -12.14 0.51
N LYS A 441 43.33 -11.16 0.56
CA LYS A 441 43.72 -10.52 1.83
C LYS A 441 42.62 -9.65 2.40
N LYS A 442 41.85 -8.95 1.55
CA LYS A 442 40.65 -8.19 1.98
C LYS A 442 39.62 -9.13 2.58
N ILE A 443 39.30 -10.23 1.91
CA ILE A 443 38.35 -11.25 2.41
C ILE A 443 38.79 -11.82 3.75
N ASN A 444 40.05 -12.23 3.86
CA ASN A 444 40.59 -12.81 5.10
C ASN A 444 40.58 -11.81 6.26
N LEU A 445 40.96 -10.57 5.99
CA LEU A 445 40.91 -9.49 6.98
C LEU A 445 39.49 -9.23 7.47
N LEU A 446 38.54 -9.01 6.55
CA LEU A 446 37.15 -8.77 6.88
C LEU A 446 36.51 -9.95 7.62
N SER A 447 36.79 -11.18 7.17
CA SER A 447 36.30 -12.39 7.85
C SER A 447 36.84 -12.51 9.28
N SER A 448 38.11 -12.14 9.50
CA SER A 448 38.72 -12.14 10.83
C SER A 448 38.09 -11.06 11.72
N LEU A 449 37.77 -9.88 11.17
CA LEU A 449 37.16 -8.78 11.89
C LEU A 449 35.71 -9.11 12.26
N ILE A 450 34.94 -9.71 11.36
CA ILE A 450 33.57 -10.16 11.63
C ILE A 450 33.55 -11.20 12.77
N LYS A 451 34.47 -12.15 12.77
CA LYS A 451 34.58 -13.17 13.83
C LYS A 451 34.97 -12.59 15.20
N LYS A 452 35.74 -11.51 15.22
CA LYS A 452 36.26 -10.89 16.46
C LYS A 452 35.31 -9.85 17.06
N SER A 453 34.28 -9.44 16.33
CA SER A 453 33.57 -8.23 16.71
C SER A 453 32.28 -8.45 17.44
N ASN A 454 32.17 -7.78 18.59
CA ASN A 454 30.93 -7.15 19.01
C ASN A 454 31.04 -5.61 19.09
N TYR A 455 32.17 -4.98 18.71
CA TYR A 455 32.40 -3.55 19.02
C TYR A 455 33.22 -2.80 17.98
N PHE A 456 32.91 -2.98 16.70
CA PHE A 456 33.73 -2.39 15.65
C PHE A 456 33.55 -0.87 15.47
N ILE A 457 32.38 -0.33 15.82
CA ILE A 457 31.97 1.03 15.48
C ILE A 457 31.79 1.98 16.67
N ASP A 458 31.53 1.46 17.89
CA ASP A 458 31.10 2.26 19.04
C ASP A 458 32.12 3.29 19.58
N LYS A 459 33.34 3.33 19.08
CA LYS A 459 34.39 4.26 19.54
C LYS A 459 35.05 5.09 18.47
N LEU A 460 34.57 5.03 17.23
CA LEU A 460 35.02 5.93 16.19
C LEU A 460 34.11 7.16 16.19
N ASN A 461 34.60 8.28 16.70
CA ASN A 461 34.02 9.59 16.41
C ASN A 461 34.18 9.83 14.92
N ILE A 462 33.30 9.21 14.10
CA ILE A 462 33.13 9.52 12.69
C ILE A 462 32.17 10.70 12.67
N ILE A 463 32.68 11.87 13.04
CA ILE A 463 32.02 13.13 12.86
C ILE A 463 32.65 13.71 11.59
N ASP A 464 31.82 13.94 10.62
CA ASP A 464 32.03 14.78 9.42
C ASP A 464 33.20 14.41 8.50
N SER A 465 32.88 13.60 7.49
CA SER A 465 33.46 13.76 6.15
C SER A 465 32.41 13.47 5.09
#